data_7b574b07bfe0b28fa5aa3ae4ee8bca1d
#
_entry.id   7b574b07bfe0b28fa5aa3ae4ee8bca1d
#
_cell.length_a   1.000
_cell.length_b   1.000
_cell.length_c   1.000
_cell.angle_alpha   90.00
_cell.angle_beta   90.00
_cell.angle_gamma   90.00
#
_symmetry.space_group_name_H-M   'P 1'
#
loop_
_entity.id
_entity.type
_entity.pdbx_description
1 polymer ?
#
loop_
_entity_poly.entity_id
_entity_poly.type
_entity_poly.pdbx_seq_one_letter_code
_entity_poly.pdbx_strand_id
1 'polypeptide(L)'
;MPKHVVRLIALLVGSLALGLTAKWYFTADSFYEYGHYRANSVPEIAGQAAAFQGAGYCQSCHGERHAQWSASNHKSVTCEVCHGAARDHPQKGKLPIPADARKLCTLCHEKMAERPRTQPQIVSAEHGAGQQCIVCHNPHAPRIAVAAAAVAGDAAAGGRKHAESCAGCHGANGISPNDTWPSLAGQNAAYLARILGAYKSGAQTDVMMSPVAQTLSDADVQDLAAYYAGLSCGTPGRAAAAGATAGKLLARNCEACHGETGITGNPAWPHIAGQKSTYLANTLKAFRAGLRKDPMMAGVVRGLSDADIANLAAFYAAQRCAPGPR
;
A
#
# COMPACT_ATOMS: atom_id res chain seq x y z
N MET A 1 24.70 80.73 -14.30
CA MET A 1 24.58 79.37 -14.87
C MET A 1 23.93 79.42 -16.23
N PRO A 2 24.40 78.65 -17.19
CA PRO A 2 23.75 78.55 -18.52
C PRO A 2 22.31 78.02 -18.41
N LYS A 3 21.39 78.59 -19.19
CA LYS A 3 19.94 78.28 -19.11
C LYS A 3 19.62 76.77 -19.33
N HIS A 4 20.42 76.06 -20.11
CA HIS A 4 20.24 74.63 -20.33
C HIS A 4 20.59 73.78 -19.08
N VAL A 5 21.60 74.21 -18.27
CA VAL A 5 21.96 73.57 -17.03
C VAL A 5 20.82 73.70 -16.01
N VAL A 6 20.23 74.89 -15.89
CA VAL A 6 19.07 75.11 -15.04
C VAL A 6 17.89 74.24 -15.42
N ARG A 7 17.64 74.09 -16.72
CA ARG A 7 16.54 73.20 -17.22
C ARG A 7 16.81 71.71 -16.92
N LEU A 8 18.06 71.25 -17.05
CA LEU A 8 18.44 69.87 -16.71
C LEU A 8 18.30 69.60 -15.25
N ILE A 9 18.71 70.51 -14.36
CA ILE A 9 18.55 70.37 -12.93
C ILE A 9 17.05 70.34 -12.56
N ALA A 10 16.27 71.25 -13.14
CA ALA A 10 14.82 71.27 -12.90
C ALA A 10 14.09 69.95 -13.34
N LEU A 11 14.49 69.38 -14.47
CA LEU A 11 13.98 68.09 -14.94
C LEU A 11 14.41 66.94 -14.02
N LEU A 12 15.64 66.93 -13.55
CA LEU A 12 16.16 65.92 -12.63
C LEU A 12 15.43 65.97 -11.27
N VAL A 13 15.31 67.17 -10.70
CA VAL A 13 14.56 67.39 -9.44
C VAL A 13 13.09 67.01 -9.58
N GLY A 14 12.47 67.41 -10.69
CA GLY A 14 11.07 67.06 -10.99
C GLY A 14 10.86 65.54 -11.13
N SER A 15 11.73 64.88 -11.84
CA SER A 15 11.69 63.39 -11.99
C SER A 15 11.91 62.69 -10.66
N LEU A 16 12.84 63.15 -9.85
CA LEU A 16 13.11 62.60 -8.51
C LEU A 16 11.90 62.78 -7.60
N ALA A 17 11.35 64.00 -7.57
CA ALA A 17 10.15 64.32 -6.77
C ALA A 17 8.96 63.46 -7.18
N LEU A 18 8.73 63.29 -8.49
CA LEU A 18 7.68 62.43 -9.03
C LEU A 18 7.91 60.96 -8.64
N GLY A 19 9.13 60.47 -8.76
CA GLY A 19 9.50 59.10 -8.36
C GLY A 19 9.30 58.84 -6.87
N LEU A 20 9.67 59.76 -6.02
CA LEU A 20 9.47 59.65 -4.55
C LEU A 20 7.97 59.71 -4.19
N THR A 21 7.21 60.58 -4.83
CA THR A 21 5.76 60.66 -4.62
C THR A 21 5.06 59.41 -5.10
N ALA A 22 5.42 58.88 -6.25
CA ALA A 22 4.89 57.65 -6.77
C ALA A 22 5.25 56.44 -5.84
N LYS A 23 6.49 56.37 -5.39
CA LYS A 23 6.93 55.37 -4.41
C LYS A 23 6.08 55.44 -3.16
N TRP A 24 5.90 56.63 -2.56
CA TRP A 24 5.09 56.80 -1.36
C TRP A 24 3.62 56.43 -1.57
N TYR A 25 3.03 56.81 -2.70
CA TYR A 25 1.61 56.53 -3.00
C TYR A 25 1.33 55.06 -3.26
N PHE A 26 2.24 54.35 -3.96
CA PHE A 26 2.06 52.94 -4.33
C PHE A 26 2.67 51.94 -3.34
N THR A 27 3.41 52.41 -2.31
CA THR A 27 3.92 51.51 -1.28
C THR A 27 2.89 51.36 -0.19
N ALA A 28 2.48 50.15 0.12
CA ALA A 28 1.55 49.86 1.19
C ALA A 28 2.14 50.27 2.56
N ASP A 29 1.30 50.77 3.50
CA ASP A 29 1.75 51.26 4.80
C ASP A 29 2.54 50.19 5.60
N SER A 30 2.18 48.94 5.45
CA SER A 30 2.87 47.80 6.09
C SER A 30 4.11 47.28 5.33
N PHE A 31 4.53 47.95 4.24
CA PHE A 31 5.73 47.58 3.54
C PHE A 31 6.94 47.93 4.44
N TYR A 32 7.87 47.04 4.56
CA TYR A 32 9.04 47.09 5.45
C TYR A 32 8.77 46.72 6.92
N GLU A 33 7.56 46.33 7.33
CA GLU A 33 7.30 45.90 8.71
C GLU A 33 8.06 44.60 9.04
N TYR A 34 8.04 43.62 8.09
CA TYR A 34 8.73 42.33 8.24
C TYR A 34 9.75 42.07 7.11
N GLY A 35 10.25 43.10 6.45
CA GLY A 35 11.16 43.02 5.30
C GLY A 35 10.62 43.79 4.10
N HIS A 36 11.03 43.42 2.88
CA HIS A 36 10.64 44.12 1.66
C HIS A 36 9.36 43.55 1.04
N TYR A 37 8.29 43.42 1.83
CA TYR A 37 7.00 42.95 1.36
C TYR A 37 5.85 43.57 2.16
N ARG A 38 4.63 43.47 1.66
CA ARG A 38 3.43 44.00 2.32
C ARG A 38 3.05 43.11 3.51
N ALA A 39 3.34 43.52 4.74
CA ALA A 39 3.11 42.77 5.97
C ALA A 39 1.64 42.40 6.21
N ASN A 40 0.70 43.29 5.88
CA ASN A 40 -0.73 43.05 6.03
C ASN A 40 -1.28 41.94 5.11
N SER A 41 -0.51 41.45 4.11
CA SER A 41 -0.94 40.34 3.25
C SER A 41 -1.20 39.06 4.04
N VAL A 42 -0.44 38.80 5.11
CA VAL A 42 -0.60 37.62 5.95
C VAL A 42 -1.91 37.64 6.74
N PRO A 43 -2.23 38.68 7.55
CA PRO A 43 -3.50 38.77 8.26
C PRO A 43 -4.71 38.92 7.33
N GLU A 44 -4.56 39.59 6.19
CA GLU A 44 -5.64 39.66 5.18
C GLU A 44 -5.98 38.31 4.58
N ILE A 45 -4.97 37.50 4.26
CA ILE A 45 -5.18 36.12 3.76
C ILE A 45 -5.71 35.23 4.89
N ALA A 46 -5.16 35.34 6.09
CA ALA A 46 -5.59 34.56 7.25
C ALA A 46 -7.04 34.90 7.67
N GLY A 47 -7.48 36.14 7.45
CA GLY A 47 -8.85 36.59 7.73
C GLY A 47 -9.89 36.13 6.69
N GLN A 48 -9.47 35.55 5.57
CA GLN A 48 -10.41 35.00 4.59
C GLN A 48 -11.02 33.70 5.11
N ALA A 49 -12.29 33.45 4.75
CA ALA A 49 -12.92 32.19 5.06
C ALA A 49 -12.12 31.02 4.42
N ALA A 50 -11.77 30.03 5.22
CA ALA A 50 -11.00 28.89 4.76
C ALA A 50 -11.68 28.20 3.56
N ALA A 51 -10.92 27.97 2.49
CA ALA A 51 -11.43 27.23 1.34
C ALA A 51 -11.53 25.74 1.64
N PHE A 52 -10.55 25.22 2.41
CA PHE A 52 -10.48 23.83 2.86
C PHE A 52 -11.01 23.74 4.29
N GLN A 53 -11.97 22.84 4.51
CA GLN A 53 -12.67 22.72 5.79
C GLN A 53 -12.08 21.59 6.67
N GLY A 54 -11.28 20.72 6.08
CA GLY A 54 -10.69 19.57 6.75
C GLY A 54 -11.64 18.38 6.87
N ALA A 55 -11.07 17.20 7.17
CA ALA A 55 -11.82 15.95 7.18
C ALA A 55 -12.95 15.89 8.21
N GLY A 56 -12.80 16.55 9.35
CA GLY A 56 -13.85 16.62 10.40
C GLY A 56 -15.15 17.26 9.92
N TYR A 57 -15.09 18.21 9.00
CA TYR A 57 -16.27 18.82 8.39
C TYR A 57 -17.12 17.82 7.62
N CYS A 58 -16.47 16.84 6.97
CA CYS A 58 -17.13 15.82 6.16
C CYS A 58 -17.84 14.75 7.01
N GLN A 59 -17.39 14.55 8.26
CA GLN A 59 -17.84 13.46 9.12
C GLN A 59 -19.33 13.48 9.43
N SER A 60 -19.91 14.66 9.62
CA SER A 60 -21.30 14.82 10.01
C SER A 60 -22.31 14.29 8.98
N CYS A 61 -21.97 14.34 7.70
CA CYS A 61 -22.82 13.89 6.60
C CYS A 61 -22.30 12.61 5.92
N HIS A 62 -20.98 12.38 5.95
CA HIS A 62 -20.32 11.26 5.29
C HIS A 62 -19.65 10.30 6.29
N GLY A 63 -20.31 10.02 7.42
CA GLY A 63 -19.75 9.27 8.56
C GLY A 63 -19.16 7.91 8.18
N GLU A 64 -19.81 7.14 7.33
CA GLU A 64 -19.29 5.84 6.86
C GLU A 64 -17.99 5.99 6.06
N ARG A 65 -17.95 6.94 5.13
CA ARG A 65 -16.75 7.22 4.33
C ARG A 65 -15.61 7.77 5.17
N HIS A 66 -15.95 8.64 6.14
CA HIS A 66 -14.99 9.16 7.10
C HIS A 66 -14.40 8.04 7.98
N ALA A 67 -15.21 7.10 8.45
CA ALA A 67 -14.74 5.95 9.22
C ALA A 67 -13.81 5.04 8.41
N GLN A 68 -14.14 4.75 7.14
CA GLN A 68 -13.28 3.99 6.24
C GLN A 68 -11.93 4.70 6.03
N TRP A 69 -11.95 6.01 5.75
CA TRP A 69 -10.77 6.82 5.55
C TRP A 69 -9.91 6.92 6.81
N SER A 70 -10.48 7.21 7.97
CA SER A 70 -9.74 7.37 9.24
C SER A 70 -9.06 6.09 9.71
N ALA A 71 -9.60 4.92 9.35
CA ALA A 71 -9.00 3.62 9.61
C ALA A 71 -7.96 3.21 8.54
N SER A 72 -7.78 4.00 7.49
CA SER A 72 -6.90 3.68 6.36
C SER A 72 -5.51 4.32 6.48
N ASN A 73 -4.60 3.90 5.61
CA ASN A 73 -3.29 4.53 5.46
C ASN A 73 -3.37 5.94 4.85
N HIS A 74 -4.51 6.33 4.28
CA HIS A 74 -4.77 7.66 3.75
C HIS A 74 -5.31 8.66 4.79
N LYS A 75 -5.36 8.31 6.07
CA LYS A 75 -5.86 9.19 7.14
C LYS A 75 -5.16 10.56 7.25
N SER A 76 -3.96 10.68 6.68
CA SER A 76 -3.22 11.95 6.55
C SER A 76 -3.52 12.72 5.25
N VAL A 77 -4.21 12.10 4.29
CA VAL A 77 -4.62 12.72 3.02
C VAL A 77 -6.07 13.14 3.16
N THR A 78 -6.33 14.45 3.33
CA THR A 78 -7.70 14.94 3.57
C THR A 78 -8.62 14.68 2.39
N CYS A 79 -9.93 14.63 2.65
CA CYS A 79 -10.95 14.41 1.63
C CYS A 79 -10.84 15.39 0.45
N GLU A 80 -10.50 16.64 0.77
CA GLU A 80 -10.43 17.75 -0.17
C GLU A 80 -9.22 17.69 -1.13
N VAL A 81 -8.19 16.88 -0.82
CA VAL A 81 -7.08 16.61 -1.77
C VAL A 81 -7.61 15.95 -3.03
N CYS A 82 -8.62 15.09 -2.88
CA CYS A 82 -9.22 14.36 -4.00
C CYS A 82 -10.49 15.04 -4.52
N HIS A 83 -11.30 15.63 -3.63
CA HIS A 83 -12.62 16.17 -3.94
C HIS A 83 -12.64 17.69 -4.12
N GLY A 84 -11.52 18.38 -3.91
CA GLY A 84 -11.45 19.84 -3.98
C GLY A 84 -12.00 20.53 -2.72
N ALA A 85 -11.86 21.86 -2.69
CA ALA A 85 -12.21 22.70 -1.56
C ALA A 85 -13.71 22.66 -1.23
N ALA A 86 -14.05 22.47 0.05
CA ALA A 86 -15.42 22.25 0.52
C ALA A 86 -16.11 23.52 1.09
N ARG A 87 -15.53 24.72 0.93
CA ARG A 87 -16.09 25.98 1.47
C ARG A 87 -17.57 26.14 1.22
N ASP A 88 -18.00 25.86 0.00
CA ASP A 88 -19.38 26.08 -0.46
C ASP A 88 -20.23 24.80 -0.51
N HIS A 89 -19.71 23.70 -0.01
CA HIS A 89 -20.41 22.43 0.06
C HIS A 89 -21.14 22.30 1.42
N PRO A 90 -22.38 21.83 1.47
CA PRO A 90 -23.23 21.31 0.38
C PRO A 90 -24.07 22.38 -0.34
N GLN A 91 -23.99 23.65 0.05
CA GLN A 91 -24.91 24.73 -0.39
C GLN A 91 -24.84 24.98 -1.90
N LYS A 92 -23.65 24.90 -2.49
CA LYS A 92 -23.46 25.07 -3.95
C LYS A 92 -23.36 23.73 -4.72
N GLY A 93 -23.78 22.64 -4.09
CA GLY A 93 -23.87 21.33 -4.75
C GLY A 93 -22.80 20.33 -4.34
N LYS A 94 -22.63 19.28 -5.14
CA LYS A 94 -21.72 18.17 -4.88
C LYS A 94 -20.27 18.56 -5.20
N LEU A 95 -19.34 18.10 -4.37
CA LEU A 95 -17.92 18.16 -4.71
C LEU A 95 -17.62 17.22 -5.89
N PRO A 96 -16.61 17.55 -6.72
CA PRO A 96 -16.26 16.74 -7.88
C PRO A 96 -15.81 15.35 -7.45
N ILE A 97 -16.21 14.35 -8.23
CA ILE A 97 -15.62 13.01 -8.20
C ILE A 97 -14.51 13.02 -9.26
N PRO A 98 -13.26 12.70 -8.91
CA PRO A 98 -12.18 12.70 -9.89
C PRO A 98 -12.49 11.77 -11.08
N ALA A 99 -12.55 12.33 -12.27
CA ALA A 99 -12.86 11.58 -13.49
C ALA A 99 -11.71 10.64 -13.88
N ASP A 100 -10.47 11.01 -13.57
CA ASP A 100 -9.28 10.22 -13.82
C ASP A 100 -8.56 9.92 -12.50
N ALA A 101 -8.96 8.81 -11.88
CA ALA A 101 -8.35 8.34 -10.66
C ALA A 101 -6.88 7.93 -10.86
N ARG A 102 -6.50 7.45 -12.07
CA ARG A 102 -5.13 7.08 -12.36
C ARG A 102 -4.22 8.30 -12.27
N LYS A 103 -4.56 9.38 -12.97
CA LYS A 103 -3.80 10.63 -12.93
C LYS A 103 -3.68 11.18 -11.51
N LEU A 104 -4.76 11.13 -10.74
CA LEU A 104 -4.77 11.62 -9.37
C LEU A 104 -3.87 10.79 -8.45
N CYS A 105 -4.00 9.47 -8.48
CA CYS A 105 -3.24 8.56 -7.60
C CYS A 105 -1.73 8.61 -7.91
N THR A 106 -1.36 8.70 -9.18
CA THR A 106 0.06 8.74 -9.60
C THR A 106 0.77 10.03 -9.20
N LEU A 107 0.06 11.12 -8.89
CA LEU A 107 0.69 12.31 -8.28
C LEU A 107 1.50 11.97 -7.02
N CYS A 108 1.02 10.98 -6.26
CA CYS A 108 1.67 10.54 -5.02
C CYS A 108 2.31 9.15 -5.14
N HIS A 109 1.82 8.27 -6.03
CA HIS A 109 2.21 6.86 -6.07
C HIS A 109 3.10 6.49 -7.27
N GLU A 110 3.34 7.38 -8.24
CA GLU A 110 4.30 7.11 -9.31
C GLU A 110 5.72 6.99 -8.73
N LYS A 111 6.49 6.03 -9.24
CA LYS A 111 7.86 5.77 -8.80
C LYS A 111 8.76 6.97 -9.12
N MET A 112 9.36 7.55 -8.10
CA MET A 112 10.31 8.65 -8.19
C MET A 112 11.54 8.36 -7.31
N ALA A 113 12.74 8.68 -7.81
CA ALA A 113 13.99 8.37 -7.11
C ALA A 113 14.07 9.02 -5.71
N GLU A 114 13.58 10.25 -5.59
CA GLU A 114 13.67 11.06 -4.38
C GLU A 114 12.54 10.82 -3.37
N ARG A 115 11.58 9.96 -3.70
CA ARG A 115 10.43 9.72 -2.84
C ARG A 115 10.77 8.73 -1.73
N PRO A 116 10.32 8.95 -0.48
CA PRO A 116 10.61 8.05 0.64
C PRO A 116 10.16 6.61 0.35
N ARG A 117 10.99 5.64 0.69
CA ARG A 117 10.66 4.21 0.51
C ARG A 117 9.48 3.74 1.36
N THR A 118 9.13 4.50 2.41
CA THR A 118 7.95 4.24 3.25
C THR A 118 6.64 4.58 2.55
N GLN A 119 6.68 5.39 1.49
CA GLN A 119 5.52 5.69 0.65
C GLN A 119 5.42 4.63 -0.44
N PRO A 120 4.28 3.90 -0.55
CA PRO A 120 4.06 2.95 -1.62
C PRO A 120 4.20 3.62 -3.00
N GLN A 121 5.02 3.04 -3.86
CA GLN A 121 5.29 3.56 -5.21
C GLN A 121 5.07 2.46 -6.23
N ILE A 122 4.59 2.83 -7.40
CA ILE A 122 4.33 1.96 -8.54
C ILE A 122 4.94 2.54 -9.81
N VAL A 123 5.24 1.68 -10.76
CA VAL A 123 5.43 2.08 -12.16
C VAL A 123 4.08 1.96 -12.83
N SER A 124 3.42 3.09 -13.07
CA SER A 124 2.01 3.10 -13.51
C SER A 124 1.81 2.44 -14.88
N ALA A 125 2.84 2.42 -15.73
CA ALA A 125 2.80 1.72 -17.02
C ALA A 125 2.71 0.18 -16.88
N GLU A 126 3.26 -0.36 -15.78
CA GLU A 126 3.34 -1.80 -15.51
C GLU A 126 2.25 -2.27 -14.53
N HIS A 127 1.71 -1.34 -13.72
CA HIS A 127 0.72 -1.64 -12.70
C HIS A 127 -0.70 -1.49 -13.23
N GLY A 128 -1.50 -2.55 -13.09
CA GLY A 128 -2.94 -2.53 -13.37
C GLY A 128 -3.30 -2.50 -14.85
N ALA A 129 -2.38 -2.81 -15.77
CA ALA A 129 -2.63 -2.96 -17.22
C ALA A 129 -3.49 -1.81 -17.85
N GLY A 130 -3.25 -0.57 -17.42
CA GLY A 130 -3.99 0.59 -17.92
C GLY A 130 -5.35 0.85 -17.26
N GLN A 131 -5.81 0.00 -16.35
CA GLN A 131 -7.06 0.16 -15.62
C GLN A 131 -7.02 1.38 -14.67
N GLN A 132 -8.21 1.93 -14.37
CA GLN A 132 -8.33 2.95 -13.33
C GLN A 132 -8.03 2.33 -11.96
N CYS A 133 -7.28 3.04 -11.12
CA CYS A 133 -6.84 2.53 -9.80
C CYS A 133 -8.01 2.11 -8.90
N ILE A 134 -9.15 2.79 -9.01
CA ILE A 134 -10.36 2.52 -8.22
C ILE A 134 -11.09 1.22 -8.59
N VAL A 135 -10.73 0.59 -9.70
CA VAL A 135 -11.27 -0.72 -10.08
C VAL A 135 -10.80 -1.80 -9.10
N CYS A 136 -9.56 -1.66 -8.61
CA CYS A 136 -8.97 -2.62 -7.67
C CYS A 136 -8.78 -2.05 -6.26
N HIS A 137 -8.71 -0.72 -6.11
CA HIS A 137 -8.46 -0.05 -4.84
C HIS A 137 -9.65 0.80 -4.42
N ASN A 138 -10.15 0.59 -3.19
CA ASN A 138 -11.13 1.52 -2.59
C ASN A 138 -10.41 2.85 -2.27
N PRO A 139 -10.81 3.99 -2.85
CA PRO A 139 -10.11 5.26 -2.65
C PRO A 139 -10.16 5.76 -1.19
N HIS A 140 -11.20 5.40 -0.42
CA HIS A 140 -11.34 5.78 0.98
C HIS A 140 -10.62 4.82 1.94
N ALA A 141 -10.33 3.60 1.49
CA ALA A 141 -9.55 2.62 2.22
C ALA A 141 -8.70 1.83 1.22
N PRO A 142 -7.63 2.42 0.66
CA PRO A 142 -6.93 1.90 -0.52
C PRO A 142 -6.11 0.64 -0.28
N ARG A 143 -6.51 -0.16 0.67
CA ARG A 143 -6.12 -1.58 0.70
C ARG A 143 -6.73 -2.24 -0.52
N ILE A 144 -6.05 -3.17 -1.14
CA ILE A 144 -6.69 -4.07 -2.07
C ILE A 144 -7.79 -4.73 -1.25
N ALA A 145 -9.02 -4.31 -1.49
CA ALA A 145 -10.17 -5.06 -1.04
C ALA A 145 -10.22 -6.31 -1.94
N VAL A 146 -9.30 -7.24 -1.71
CA VAL A 146 -9.60 -8.61 -2.01
C VAL A 146 -10.78 -8.87 -1.09
N ALA A 147 -11.91 -9.16 -1.69
CA ALA A 147 -13.14 -9.40 -0.98
C ALA A 147 -12.92 -10.44 0.14
N ALA A 148 -12.47 -9.96 1.28
CA ALA A 148 -12.63 -10.61 2.57
C ALA A 148 -14.02 -10.20 3.09
N ALA A 149 -14.94 -9.94 2.15
CA ALA A 149 -16.31 -9.61 2.45
C ALA A 149 -17.10 -10.91 2.46
N ALA A 150 -17.54 -11.26 3.64
CA ALA A 150 -18.74 -12.05 3.85
C ALA A 150 -18.85 -13.38 3.06
N VAL A 151 -17.88 -14.25 3.22
CA VAL A 151 -18.04 -15.68 2.92
C VAL A 151 -17.77 -16.50 4.19
N ALA A 152 -18.17 -15.99 5.34
CA ALA A 152 -17.76 -16.58 6.61
C ALA A 152 -18.61 -17.76 7.07
N GLY A 153 -19.77 -18.00 6.46
CA GLY A 153 -20.65 -19.11 6.86
C GLY A 153 -20.63 -20.28 5.88
N ASP A 154 -21.00 -20.01 4.65
CA ASP A 154 -21.22 -21.07 3.64
C ASP A 154 -19.92 -21.50 2.93
N ALA A 155 -18.98 -20.58 2.68
CA ALA A 155 -17.70 -20.91 2.03
C ALA A 155 -16.81 -21.78 2.92
N ALA A 156 -16.77 -21.54 4.21
CA ALA A 156 -15.99 -22.39 5.13
C ALA A 156 -16.58 -23.81 5.20
N ALA A 157 -17.89 -23.96 5.05
CA ALA A 157 -18.55 -25.25 4.96
C ALA A 157 -18.27 -25.95 3.62
N GLY A 158 -18.35 -25.22 2.50
CA GLY A 158 -17.97 -25.68 1.17
C GLY A 158 -16.51 -26.11 1.11
N GLY A 159 -15.61 -25.24 1.61
CA GLY A 159 -14.17 -25.51 1.67
C GLY A 159 -13.82 -26.73 2.52
N ARG A 160 -14.52 -26.99 3.61
CA ARG A 160 -14.32 -28.21 4.43
C ARG A 160 -14.53 -29.50 3.64
N LYS A 161 -15.59 -29.53 2.83
CA LYS A 161 -15.92 -30.69 1.99
C LYS A 161 -14.80 -30.99 0.97
N HIS A 162 -14.23 -29.94 0.37
CA HIS A 162 -13.13 -30.10 -0.59
C HIS A 162 -11.77 -30.33 0.08
N ALA A 163 -11.58 -29.86 1.33
CA ALA A 163 -10.33 -29.97 2.07
C ALA A 163 -9.92 -31.43 2.37
N GLU A 164 -10.87 -32.35 2.40
CA GLU A 164 -10.58 -33.80 2.60
C GLU A 164 -9.62 -34.33 1.54
N SER A 165 -9.79 -33.94 0.28
CA SER A 165 -8.88 -34.32 -0.81
C SER A 165 -7.49 -33.69 -0.71
N CYS A 166 -7.36 -32.57 -0.03
CA CYS A 166 -6.10 -31.85 0.19
C CYS A 166 -5.34 -32.35 1.42
N ALA A 167 -6.06 -33.01 2.35
CA ALA A 167 -5.57 -33.42 3.66
C ALA A 167 -4.39 -34.41 3.58
N GLY A 168 -4.34 -35.24 2.56
CA GLY A 168 -3.27 -36.22 2.36
C GLY A 168 -1.88 -35.61 2.26
N CYS A 169 -1.80 -34.41 1.67
CA CYS A 169 -0.54 -33.66 1.50
C CYS A 169 -0.40 -32.52 2.50
N HIS A 170 -1.48 -31.75 2.74
CA HIS A 170 -1.44 -30.55 3.53
C HIS A 170 -1.89 -30.77 5.00
N GLY A 171 -2.25 -31.99 5.37
CA GLY A 171 -2.73 -32.34 6.71
C GLY A 171 -4.21 -32.04 6.92
N ALA A 172 -4.90 -32.83 7.76
CA ALA A 172 -6.32 -32.69 8.02
C ALA A 172 -6.73 -31.33 8.55
N ASN A 173 -5.83 -30.66 9.30
CA ASN A 173 -6.03 -29.33 9.84
C ASN A 173 -5.28 -28.25 9.04
N GLY A 174 -4.88 -28.54 7.82
CA GLY A 174 -4.08 -27.63 6.99
C GLY A 174 -2.63 -27.46 7.50
N ILE A 175 -2.16 -28.31 8.41
CA ILE A 175 -0.76 -28.34 8.89
C ILE A 175 -0.10 -29.55 8.29
N SER A 176 0.78 -29.33 7.32
CA SER A 176 1.43 -30.42 6.59
C SER A 176 2.28 -31.30 7.51
N PRO A 177 2.15 -32.63 7.42
CA PRO A 177 3.05 -33.56 8.10
C PRO A 177 4.43 -33.66 7.42
N ASN A 178 4.57 -33.17 6.20
CA ASN A 178 5.79 -33.22 5.41
C ASN A 178 6.43 -31.83 5.30
N ASP A 179 7.73 -31.74 5.56
CA ASP A 179 8.46 -30.48 5.57
C ASP A 179 8.68 -29.87 4.17
N THR A 180 8.48 -30.64 3.11
CA THR A 180 8.58 -30.14 1.72
C THR A 180 7.26 -29.57 1.20
N TRP A 181 6.13 -29.85 1.87
CA TRP A 181 4.81 -29.36 1.51
C TRP A 181 4.34 -28.24 2.44
N PRO A 182 3.68 -27.20 1.91
CA PRO A 182 3.28 -26.08 2.74
C PRO A 182 2.14 -26.43 3.69
N SER A 183 2.21 -25.87 4.89
CA SER A 183 1.02 -25.70 5.73
C SER A 183 0.15 -24.58 5.15
N LEU A 184 -1.17 -24.79 5.15
CA LEU A 184 -2.17 -23.86 4.60
C LEU A 184 -2.94 -23.13 5.68
N ALA A 185 -3.05 -23.73 6.89
CA ALA A 185 -3.79 -23.16 8.02
C ALA A 185 -3.28 -21.76 8.41
N GLY A 186 -4.23 -20.83 8.59
CA GLY A 186 -3.92 -19.45 8.95
C GLY A 186 -3.27 -18.62 7.85
N GLN A 187 -3.24 -19.13 6.61
CA GLN A 187 -2.70 -18.37 5.48
C GLN A 187 -3.74 -17.35 4.96
N ASN A 188 -3.28 -16.25 4.36
CA ASN A 188 -4.17 -15.25 3.77
C ASN A 188 -5.06 -15.86 2.68
N ALA A 189 -6.39 -15.71 2.82
CA ALA A 189 -7.36 -16.24 1.86
C ALA A 189 -7.10 -15.73 0.44
N ALA A 190 -6.83 -14.44 0.30
CA ALA A 190 -6.57 -13.86 -1.01
C ALA A 190 -5.28 -14.38 -1.67
N TYR A 191 -4.24 -14.62 -0.86
CA TYR A 191 -3.03 -15.27 -1.36
C TYR A 191 -3.32 -16.71 -1.81
N LEU A 192 -4.07 -17.48 -1.00
CA LEU A 192 -4.45 -18.87 -1.35
C LEU A 192 -5.27 -18.91 -2.64
N ALA A 193 -6.30 -18.06 -2.76
CA ALA A 193 -7.11 -17.99 -3.97
C ALA A 193 -6.27 -17.62 -5.20
N ARG A 194 -5.39 -16.64 -5.07
CA ARG A 194 -4.51 -16.21 -6.16
C ARG A 194 -3.55 -17.30 -6.61
N ILE A 195 -2.90 -17.99 -5.68
CA ILE A 195 -1.92 -19.03 -6.03
C ILE A 195 -2.58 -20.27 -6.61
N LEU A 196 -3.75 -20.68 -6.10
CA LEU A 196 -4.55 -21.75 -6.68
C LEU A 196 -5.03 -21.39 -8.09
N GLY A 197 -5.51 -20.17 -8.29
CA GLY A 197 -5.88 -19.65 -9.60
C GLY A 197 -4.70 -19.59 -10.57
N ALA A 198 -3.50 -19.28 -10.10
CA ALA A 198 -2.28 -19.29 -10.92
C ALA A 198 -1.88 -20.70 -11.34
N TYR A 199 -2.00 -21.71 -10.47
CA TYR A 199 -1.79 -23.11 -10.83
C TYR A 199 -2.88 -23.61 -11.81
N LYS A 200 -4.13 -23.23 -11.58
CA LYS A 200 -5.27 -23.59 -12.44
C LYS A 200 -5.10 -23.04 -13.86
N SER A 201 -4.69 -21.78 -14.00
CA SER A 201 -4.52 -21.11 -15.29
C SER A 201 -3.19 -21.45 -16.01
N GLY A 202 -2.26 -22.12 -15.33
CA GLY A 202 -0.90 -22.37 -15.85
C GLY A 202 0.03 -21.15 -15.77
N ALA A 203 -0.40 -20.04 -15.20
CA ALA A 203 0.48 -18.87 -14.93
C ALA A 203 1.63 -19.23 -13.98
N GLN A 204 1.37 -20.18 -13.08
CA GLN A 204 2.34 -20.86 -12.25
C GLN A 204 2.23 -22.37 -12.48
N THR A 205 3.35 -23.07 -12.56
CA THR A 205 3.38 -24.51 -12.78
C THR A 205 4.01 -25.24 -11.59
N ASP A 206 3.40 -26.34 -11.20
CA ASP A 206 3.90 -27.27 -10.20
C ASP A 206 3.41 -28.68 -10.56
N VAL A 207 4.28 -29.67 -10.49
CA VAL A 207 3.96 -31.03 -10.93
C VAL A 207 2.84 -31.71 -10.13
N MET A 208 2.68 -31.30 -8.87
CA MET A 208 1.64 -31.82 -7.97
C MET A 208 0.40 -30.93 -7.97
N MET A 209 0.61 -29.58 -7.79
CA MET A 209 -0.50 -28.68 -7.57
C MET A 209 -1.24 -28.25 -8.84
N SER A 210 -0.56 -28.19 -10.00
CA SER A 210 -1.25 -27.79 -11.23
C SER A 210 -2.38 -28.76 -11.65
N PRO A 211 -2.16 -30.10 -11.67
CA PRO A 211 -3.26 -31.01 -11.95
C PRO A 211 -4.41 -30.92 -10.94
N VAL A 212 -4.11 -30.76 -9.65
CA VAL A 212 -5.12 -30.62 -8.61
C VAL A 212 -5.91 -29.32 -8.80
N ALA A 213 -5.24 -28.19 -9.00
CA ALA A 213 -5.90 -26.90 -9.16
C ALA A 213 -6.78 -26.82 -10.41
N GLN A 214 -6.44 -27.53 -11.48
CA GLN A 214 -7.24 -27.59 -12.71
C GLN A 214 -8.58 -28.27 -12.53
N THR A 215 -8.74 -29.15 -11.52
CA THR A 215 -10.03 -29.81 -11.23
C THR A 215 -10.99 -28.94 -10.43
N LEU A 216 -10.50 -27.83 -9.84
CA LEU A 216 -11.30 -26.94 -8.99
C LEU A 216 -12.11 -25.95 -9.83
N SER A 217 -13.36 -25.70 -9.45
CA SER A 217 -14.09 -24.53 -9.93
C SER A 217 -13.56 -23.25 -9.29
N ASP A 218 -13.96 -22.08 -9.79
CA ASP A 218 -13.57 -20.80 -9.17
C ASP A 218 -14.21 -20.62 -7.78
N ALA A 219 -15.40 -21.19 -7.57
CA ALA A 219 -16.05 -21.23 -6.28
C ALA A 219 -15.27 -22.10 -5.28
N ASP A 220 -14.84 -23.31 -5.69
CA ASP A 220 -14.04 -24.19 -4.84
C ASP A 220 -12.73 -23.53 -4.40
N VAL A 221 -12.09 -22.76 -5.30
CA VAL A 221 -10.86 -22.01 -5.00
C VAL A 221 -11.13 -20.97 -3.90
N GLN A 222 -12.26 -20.25 -3.95
CA GLN A 222 -12.62 -19.25 -2.92
C GLN A 222 -12.97 -19.94 -1.60
N ASP A 223 -13.73 -21.02 -1.64
CA ASP A 223 -14.18 -21.78 -0.48
C ASP A 223 -12.99 -22.41 0.27
N LEU A 224 -12.07 -23.05 -0.45
CA LEU A 224 -10.82 -23.60 0.10
C LEU A 224 -9.95 -22.50 0.72
N ALA A 225 -9.81 -21.37 0.03
CA ALA A 225 -9.03 -20.25 0.52
C ALA A 225 -9.61 -19.69 1.85
N ALA A 226 -10.92 -19.52 1.92
CA ALA A 226 -11.62 -19.08 3.14
C ALA A 226 -11.51 -20.11 4.27
N TYR A 227 -11.68 -21.38 3.98
CA TYR A 227 -11.55 -22.47 4.93
C TYR A 227 -10.18 -22.51 5.60
N TYR A 228 -9.09 -22.58 4.79
CA TYR A 228 -7.74 -22.66 5.33
C TYR A 228 -7.30 -21.39 6.05
N ALA A 229 -7.75 -20.22 5.62
CA ALA A 229 -7.47 -18.97 6.30
C ALA A 229 -8.12 -18.91 7.70
N GLY A 230 -9.27 -19.57 7.88
CA GLY A 230 -9.98 -19.67 9.16
C GLY A 230 -9.38 -20.68 10.13
N LEU A 231 -8.47 -21.55 9.69
CA LEU A 231 -7.87 -22.56 10.55
C LEU A 231 -6.74 -22.00 11.43
N SER A 232 -6.62 -22.55 12.62
CA SER A 232 -5.47 -22.26 13.49
C SER A 232 -4.20 -22.94 12.96
N CYS A 233 -3.15 -22.21 12.81
CA CYS A 233 -1.90 -22.66 12.21
C CYS A 233 -0.98 -23.48 13.15
N GLY A 234 -1.44 -23.84 14.32
CA GLY A 234 -0.67 -24.67 15.26
C GLY A 234 0.50 -23.94 15.94
N THR A 235 1.25 -24.69 16.72
CA THR A 235 2.47 -24.18 17.35
C THR A 235 3.66 -24.27 16.41
N PRO A 236 4.60 -23.31 16.42
CA PRO A 236 5.81 -23.36 15.61
C PRO A 236 6.58 -24.65 15.85
N GLY A 237 7.10 -25.24 14.78
CA GLY A 237 8.11 -26.29 14.90
C GLY A 237 9.32 -25.76 15.68
N ARG A 238 9.94 -26.62 16.47
CA ARG A 238 11.19 -26.29 17.16
C ARG A 238 12.31 -26.16 16.11
N ALA A 239 12.48 -24.96 15.54
CA ALA A 239 13.56 -24.71 14.60
C ALA A 239 14.92 -24.84 15.30
N ALA A 240 15.89 -25.41 14.60
CA ALA A 240 17.26 -25.47 15.09
C ALA A 240 17.76 -24.03 15.38
N ALA A 241 18.14 -23.79 16.61
CA ALA A 241 18.51 -22.44 17.11
C ALA A 241 19.71 -21.81 16.35
N ALA A 242 20.52 -22.60 15.67
CA ALA A 242 21.76 -22.15 15.04
C ALA A 242 21.56 -21.21 13.82
N GLY A 243 20.50 -21.36 13.06
CA GLY A 243 20.26 -20.50 11.87
C GLY A 243 19.35 -19.28 12.14
N ALA A 244 18.61 -19.28 13.25
CA ALA A 244 17.58 -18.28 13.53
C ALA A 244 18.17 -16.87 13.75
N THR A 245 19.33 -16.74 14.37
CA THR A 245 19.99 -15.45 14.62
C THR A 245 20.54 -14.83 13.34
N ALA A 246 21.21 -15.61 12.50
CA ALA A 246 21.69 -15.15 11.19
C ALA A 246 20.52 -14.80 10.27
N GLY A 247 19.47 -15.63 10.27
CA GLY A 247 18.24 -15.40 9.52
C GLY A 247 17.54 -14.09 9.92
N LYS A 248 17.57 -13.70 11.19
CA LYS A 248 16.97 -12.45 11.66
C LYS A 248 17.58 -11.21 11.03
N LEU A 249 18.89 -11.19 10.80
CA LEU A 249 19.55 -10.05 10.15
C LEU A 249 19.16 -9.96 8.67
N LEU A 250 19.09 -11.10 8.00
CA LEU A 250 18.68 -11.19 6.59
C LEU A 250 17.20 -10.86 6.40
N ALA A 251 16.37 -11.18 7.38
CA ALA A 251 14.90 -10.98 7.34
C ALA A 251 14.49 -9.52 7.19
N ARG A 252 15.34 -8.55 7.57
CA ARG A 252 15.07 -7.10 7.41
C ARG A 252 14.68 -6.72 5.99
N ASN A 253 15.23 -7.39 4.99
CA ASN A 253 14.88 -7.15 3.58
C ASN A 253 13.51 -7.72 3.19
N CYS A 254 12.96 -8.61 4.01
CA CYS A 254 11.68 -9.29 3.79
C CYS A 254 10.52 -8.63 4.57
N GLU A 255 10.86 -7.92 5.67
CA GLU A 255 9.91 -7.36 6.64
C GLU A 255 8.94 -6.36 6.00
N ALA A 256 9.39 -5.55 5.04
CA ALA A 256 8.57 -4.54 4.37
C ALA A 256 7.32 -5.13 3.69
N CYS A 257 7.42 -6.38 3.24
CA CYS A 257 6.34 -7.09 2.55
C CYS A 257 5.68 -8.16 3.43
N HIS A 258 6.48 -8.94 4.14
CA HIS A 258 5.98 -10.08 4.92
C HIS A 258 5.75 -9.78 6.41
N GLY A 259 6.04 -8.54 6.86
CA GLY A 259 5.98 -8.16 8.27
C GLY A 259 7.20 -8.62 9.07
N GLU A 260 7.48 -7.97 10.18
CA GLU A 260 8.65 -8.21 11.03
C GLU A 260 8.78 -9.69 11.49
N THR A 261 7.65 -10.30 11.80
CA THR A 261 7.59 -11.71 12.24
C THR A 261 7.22 -12.68 11.13
N GLY A 262 7.06 -12.21 9.90
CA GLY A 262 6.56 -13.03 8.78
C GLY A 262 5.04 -13.12 8.72
N ILE A 263 4.32 -12.24 9.45
CA ILE A 263 2.87 -12.06 9.39
C ILE A 263 2.59 -10.71 8.72
N THR A 264 2.10 -10.74 7.51
CA THR A 264 1.83 -9.53 6.73
C THR A 264 0.43 -8.97 7.00
N GLY A 265 0.32 -7.66 7.00
CA GLY A 265 -0.99 -6.97 6.98
C GLY A 265 -1.62 -6.87 5.58
N ASN A 266 -0.89 -7.26 4.51
CA ASN A 266 -1.41 -7.25 3.16
C ASN A 266 -1.97 -8.63 2.79
N PRO A 267 -3.28 -8.76 2.54
CA PRO A 267 -3.90 -10.06 2.25
C PRO A 267 -3.46 -10.70 0.92
N ALA A 268 -2.86 -9.95 0.01
CA ALA A 268 -2.32 -10.49 -1.23
C ALA A 268 -0.95 -11.17 -1.06
N TRP A 269 -0.26 -10.92 0.03
CA TRP A 269 1.05 -11.52 0.33
C TRP A 269 0.90 -12.68 1.32
N PRO A 270 1.77 -13.71 1.21
CA PRO A 270 1.68 -14.84 2.12
C PRO A 270 2.21 -14.51 3.52
N HIS A 271 1.56 -15.06 4.54
CA HIS A 271 2.22 -15.30 5.81
C HIS A 271 3.31 -16.35 5.61
N ILE A 272 4.50 -16.08 6.11
CA ILE A 272 5.65 -16.99 6.04
C ILE A 272 6.10 -17.46 7.43
N ALA A 273 5.52 -16.87 8.49
CA ALA A 273 5.74 -17.27 9.88
C ALA A 273 5.20 -18.69 10.15
N GLY A 274 5.97 -19.50 10.84
CA GLY A 274 5.60 -20.86 11.20
C GLY A 274 5.49 -21.85 10.04
N GLN A 275 5.89 -21.44 8.83
CA GLN A 275 5.88 -22.31 7.66
C GLN A 275 7.03 -23.31 7.69
N LYS A 276 6.86 -24.43 7.02
CA LYS A 276 7.86 -25.50 6.93
C LYS A 276 9.19 -24.98 6.38
N SER A 277 10.28 -25.22 7.12
CA SER A 277 11.61 -24.69 6.77
C SER A 277 12.08 -25.18 5.41
N THR A 278 11.95 -26.49 5.15
CA THR A 278 12.34 -27.06 3.85
C THR A 278 11.51 -26.51 2.70
N TYR A 279 10.19 -26.34 2.89
CA TYR A 279 9.32 -25.70 1.89
C TYR A 279 9.73 -24.25 1.62
N LEU A 280 10.00 -23.45 2.65
CA LEU A 280 10.48 -22.08 2.49
C LEU A 280 11.79 -22.03 1.71
N ALA A 281 12.77 -22.87 2.08
CA ALA A 281 14.04 -22.92 1.37
C ALA A 281 13.88 -23.30 -0.10
N ASN A 282 13.09 -24.33 -0.39
CA ASN A 282 12.82 -24.78 -1.76
C ASN A 282 12.09 -23.68 -2.56
N THR A 283 11.13 -22.99 -1.95
CA THR A 283 10.39 -21.88 -2.58
C THR A 283 11.31 -20.72 -2.93
N LEU A 284 12.19 -20.30 -2.02
CA LEU A 284 13.17 -19.23 -2.27
C LEU A 284 14.14 -19.62 -3.39
N LYS A 285 14.64 -20.85 -3.39
CA LYS A 285 15.47 -21.38 -4.48
C LYS A 285 14.73 -21.41 -5.81
N ALA A 286 13.45 -21.80 -5.82
CA ALA A 286 12.62 -21.83 -7.01
C ALA A 286 12.40 -20.42 -7.60
N PHE A 287 12.17 -19.40 -6.77
CA PHE A 287 12.12 -18.01 -7.21
C PHE A 287 13.47 -17.54 -7.78
N ARG A 288 14.59 -17.85 -7.11
CA ARG A 288 15.94 -17.51 -7.57
C ARG A 288 16.27 -18.15 -8.92
N ALA A 289 15.85 -19.37 -9.12
CA ALA A 289 16.03 -20.11 -10.37
C ALA A 289 15.01 -19.75 -11.47
N GLY A 290 14.01 -18.91 -11.21
CA GLY A 290 12.96 -18.57 -12.15
C GLY A 290 11.93 -19.69 -12.40
N LEU A 291 11.99 -20.77 -11.64
CA LEU A 291 11.04 -21.88 -11.70
C LEU A 291 9.68 -21.50 -11.11
N ARG A 292 9.67 -20.66 -10.07
CA ARG A 292 8.48 -20.04 -9.53
C ARG A 292 8.43 -18.58 -9.98
N LYS A 293 7.33 -18.17 -10.61
CA LYS A 293 7.22 -16.87 -11.27
C LYS A 293 6.57 -15.85 -10.33
N ASP A 294 7.36 -14.89 -9.90
CA ASP A 294 6.92 -13.67 -9.24
C ASP A 294 8.03 -12.63 -9.39
N PRO A 295 7.82 -11.54 -10.16
CA PRO A 295 8.88 -10.58 -10.45
C PRO A 295 9.45 -9.90 -9.21
N MET A 296 8.61 -9.68 -8.19
CA MET A 296 9.02 -9.04 -6.93
C MET A 296 9.93 -10.00 -6.15
N MET A 297 9.48 -11.25 -5.94
CA MET A 297 10.27 -12.25 -5.22
C MET A 297 11.56 -12.60 -5.94
N ALA A 298 11.53 -12.73 -7.28
CA ALA A 298 12.74 -12.97 -8.07
C ALA A 298 13.80 -11.88 -7.89
N GLY A 299 13.37 -10.61 -7.80
CA GLY A 299 14.27 -9.48 -7.52
C GLY A 299 14.90 -9.56 -6.13
N VAL A 300 14.10 -9.88 -5.12
CA VAL A 300 14.53 -9.95 -3.71
C VAL A 300 15.51 -11.08 -3.46
N VAL A 301 15.26 -12.28 -4.03
CA VAL A 301 16.07 -13.48 -3.74
C VAL A 301 17.31 -13.65 -4.61
N ARG A 302 17.49 -12.82 -5.64
CA ARG A 302 18.57 -12.98 -6.64
C ARG A 302 19.97 -13.06 -6.02
N GLY A 303 20.24 -12.24 -5.00
CA GLY A 303 21.55 -12.16 -4.34
C GLY A 303 21.74 -13.11 -3.15
N LEU A 304 20.74 -13.94 -2.81
CA LEU A 304 20.84 -14.82 -1.65
C LEU A 304 21.68 -16.06 -1.97
N SER A 305 22.63 -16.39 -1.10
CA SER A 305 23.31 -17.68 -1.11
C SER A 305 22.42 -18.81 -0.60
N ASP A 306 22.81 -20.07 -0.78
CA ASP A 306 22.09 -21.20 -0.22
C ASP A 306 22.11 -21.19 1.33
N ALA A 307 23.17 -20.67 1.92
CA ALA A 307 23.27 -20.48 3.36
C ALA A 307 22.29 -19.40 3.86
N ASP A 308 22.18 -18.28 3.13
CA ASP A 308 21.21 -17.23 3.47
C ASP A 308 19.77 -17.74 3.39
N ILE A 309 19.46 -18.49 2.34
CA ILE A 309 18.15 -19.12 2.16
C ILE A 309 17.84 -20.10 3.31
N ALA A 310 18.80 -20.92 3.71
CA ALA A 310 18.61 -21.85 4.83
C ALA A 310 18.39 -21.10 6.15
N ASN A 311 19.15 -20.04 6.41
CA ASN A 311 19.02 -19.21 7.59
C ASN A 311 17.68 -18.47 7.65
N LEU A 312 17.23 -17.89 6.54
CA LEU A 312 15.91 -17.24 6.42
C LEU A 312 14.78 -18.25 6.65
N ALA A 313 14.86 -19.41 6.03
CA ALA A 313 13.86 -20.47 6.19
C ALA A 313 13.77 -20.96 7.65
N ALA A 314 14.91 -21.14 8.32
CA ALA A 314 14.95 -21.51 9.74
C ALA A 314 14.37 -20.41 10.62
N PHE A 315 14.69 -19.15 10.34
CA PHE A 315 14.17 -18.00 11.09
C PHE A 315 12.65 -17.93 11.01
N TYR A 316 12.06 -17.95 9.80
CA TYR A 316 10.60 -17.82 9.65
C TYR A 316 9.84 -19.06 10.11
N ALA A 317 10.42 -20.26 9.98
CA ALA A 317 9.82 -21.47 10.51
C ALA A 317 9.70 -21.46 12.06
N ALA A 318 10.59 -20.75 12.74
CA ALA A 318 10.56 -20.58 14.19
C ALA A 318 9.57 -19.50 14.67
N GLN A 319 9.08 -18.63 13.78
CA GLN A 319 8.15 -17.58 14.17
C GLN A 319 6.76 -18.15 14.47
N ARG A 320 6.06 -17.49 15.40
CA ARG A 320 4.65 -17.83 15.65
C ARG A 320 3.82 -17.42 14.43
N CYS A 321 3.06 -18.35 13.93
CA CYS A 321 2.13 -18.08 12.83
C CYS A 321 0.94 -17.21 13.30
N ALA A 322 0.21 -16.62 12.34
CA ALA A 322 -0.95 -15.82 12.66
C ALA A 322 -2.02 -16.67 13.37
N PRO A 323 -2.57 -16.21 14.49
CA PRO A 323 -3.75 -16.86 15.05
C PRO A 323 -4.89 -16.71 14.05
N GLY A 324 -5.67 -17.79 13.86
CA GLY A 324 -6.91 -17.71 13.10
C GLY A 324 -7.84 -16.62 13.67
N PRO A 325 -8.80 -16.10 12.89
CA PRO A 325 -9.76 -15.11 13.38
C PRO A 325 -10.48 -15.67 14.60
N ARG A 326 -10.58 -14.83 15.65
CA ARG A 326 -11.33 -15.14 16.87
C ARG A 326 -12.82 -14.98 16.61
#